data_f05dabee0147f1019117bf8583c9f230
#
_entry.id   f05dabee0147f1019117bf8583c9f230
#
_cell.length_a   1.000
_cell.length_b   1.000
_cell.length_c   1.000
_cell.angle_alpha   90.00
_cell.angle_beta   90.00
_cell.angle_gamma   90.00
#
_symmetry.space_group_name_H-M   'P 1'
#
loop_
_entity.id
_entity.type
_entity.pdbx_description
1 polymer ?
#
loop_
_entity_poly.entity_id
_entity_poly.type
_entity_poly.pdbx_seq_one_letter_code
_entity_poly.pdbx_strand_id
1 'polypeptide(L)'
;LKNSHLHFDTSIGVKKPESIRNKQQACPFCAREELTNLIEVDGPIILLKNKYPVLENAYQTVLIETDDCHGELSTYELPYLHKLLQFALRNWLELDRTGKYESVILFKNYGPLSGGTIAHPHMQIIGLNDINYKEGIAEEVFEGIDIEEKNGVRLTLSTKPKVGFYEFNIDMDDSSYNETFGVHLQKSVHYILNNFPFKASSYNLFFHHYNRRIYVKIVPRFVTTPLYIGYGIPQVPNNLHWMADDIKSKYFSDSGSA
;
A
#
# COMPACT_ATOMS: atom_id res chain seq x y z
N LEU A 1 18.39 19.58 -14.61
CA LEU A 1 16.97 19.34 -14.40
C LEU A 1 16.84 17.95 -13.78
N LYS A 2 16.37 17.85 -12.52
CA LYS A 2 16.07 16.55 -11.91
C LYS A 2 15.01 15.87 -12.76
N ASN A 3 15.18 14.57 -13.02
CA ASN A 3 14.22 13.78 -13.78
C ASN A 3 12.94 13.64 -12.94
N SER A 4 11.81 14.10 -13.45
CA SER A 4 10.52 14.05 -12.77
C SER A 4 9.61 12.93 -13.31
N HIS A 5 10.08 12.17 -14.30
CA HIS A 5 9.30 11.14 -14.97
C HIS A 5 10.02 9.79 -14.93
N LEU A 6 9.29 8.76 -14.56
CA LEU A 6 9.72 7.37 -14.76
C LEU A 6 9.43 6.95 -16.19
N HIS A 7 10.46 6.46 -16.87
CA HIS A 7 10.31 5.82 -18.17
C HIS A 7 9.98 4.35 -17.98
N PHE A 8 9.21 3.78 -18.88
CA PHE A 8 8.89 2.36 -18.84
C PHE A 8 8.99 1.72 -20.23
N ASP A 9 9.44 0.46 -20.24
CA ASP A 9 9.56 -0.36 -21.44
C ASP A 9 8.21 -0.97 -21.80
N THR A 10 7.61 -0.47 -22.87
CA THR A 10 6.32 -0.96 -23.38
C THR A 10 6.41 -2.39 -23.89
N SER A 11 7.58 -2.83 -24.40
CA SER A 11 7.77 -4.19 -24.91
C SER A 11 7.73 -5.24 -23.79
N ILE A 12 8.13 -4.87 -22.58
CA ILE A 12 7.98 -5.69 -21.38
C ILE A 12 6.54 -5.57 -20.87
N GLY A 13 5.97 -4.36 -20.90
CA GLY A 13 4.63 -4.07 -20.40
C GLY A 13 3.56 -4.96 -21.03
N VAL A 14 3.59 -5.15 -22.35
CA VAL A 14 2.60 -5.98 -23.08
C VAL A 14 2.72 -7.48 -22.79
N LYS A 15 3.84 -7.94 -22.23
CA LYS A 15 4.09 -9.35 -21.86
C LYS A 15 3.67 -9.66 -20.42
N LYS A 16 3.30 -8.64 -19.62
CA LYS A 16 2.91 -8.86 -18.22
C LYS A 16 1.64 -9.70 -18.13
N PRO A 17 1.60 -10.66 -17.21
CA PRO A 17 0.38 -11.40 -16.95
C PRO A 17 -0.70 -10.44 -16.40
N GLU A 18 -1.93 -10.69 -16.80
CA GLU A 18 -3.10 -9.90 -16.41
C GLU A 18 -4.21 -10.82 -15.89
N SER A 19 -4.28 -11.04 -14.57
CA SER A 19 -5.27 -11.93 -13.97
C SER A 19 -6.42 -11.18 -13.26
N ILE A 20 -6.30 -9.87 -13.05
CA ILE A 20 -7.38 -9.07 -12.45
C ILE A 20 -8.57 -8.95 -13.39
N ARG A 21 -8.32 -8.69 -14.68
CA ARG A 21 -9.36 -8.53 -15.69
C ARG A 21 -9.57 -9.83 -16.47
N ASN A 22 -8.48 -10.55 -16.78
CA ASN A 22 -8.53 -11.85 -17.45
C ASN A 22 -8.43 -13.00 -16.44
N LYS A 23 -9.57 -13.37 -15.84
CA LYS A 23 -9.66 -14.42 -14.82
C LYS A 23 -9.33 -15.84 -15.32
N GLN A 24 -9.24 -16.05 -16.64
CA GLN A 24 -8.87 -17.34 -17.22
C GLN A 24 -7.35 -17.53 -17.30
N GLN A 25 -6.58 -16.47 -17.13
CA GLN A 25 -5.12 -16.58 -17.15
C GLN A 25 -4.63 -17.21 -15.85
N ALA A 26 -3.76 -18.25 -15.99
CA ALA A 26 -3.13 -18.88 -14.84
C ALA A 26 -2.34 -17.87 -14.01
N CYS A 27 -2.46 -17.95 -12.71
CA CYS A 27 -1.76 -17.07 -11.79
C CYS A 27 -0.26 -17.44 -11.75
N PRO A 28 0.65 -16.52 -12.09
CA PRO A 28 2.08 -16.84 -12.11
C PRO A 28 2.67 -17.03 -10.70
N PHE A 29 1.98 -16.61 -9.65
CA PHE A 29 2.45 -16.75 -8.27
C PHE A 29 1.95 -18.02 -7.59
N CYS A 30 1.00 -18.73 -8.19
CA CYS A 30 0.53 -20.03 -7.70
C CYS A 30 1.48 -21.17 -8.08
N ALA A 31 2.21 -21.08 -9.20
CA ALA A 31 3.23 -22.05 -9.60
C ALA A 31 4.55 -21.75 -8.84
N ARG A 32 4.54 -22.03 -7.54
CA ARG A 32 5.63 -21.62 -6.62
C ARG A 32 6.97 -22.28 -6.94
N GLU A 33 6.96 -23.49 -7.47
CA GLU A 33 8.12 -24.24 -7.94
C GLU A 33 8.78 -23.64 -9.19
N GLU A 34 8.05 -22.81 -9.94
CA GLU A 34 8.54 -22.10 -11.12
C GLU A 34 9.08 -20.70 -10.80
N LEU A 35 8.95 -20.25 -9.54
CA LEU A 35 9.46 -18.95 -9.12
C LEU A 35 10.98 -18.93 -9.14
N THR A 36 11.54 -17.91 -9.77
CA THR A 36 12.99 -17.71 -9.91
C THR A 36 13.43 -16.38 -9.32
N ASN A 37 14.75 -16.20 -9.16
CA ASN A 37 15.34 -14.98 -8.62
C ASN A 37 14.80 -14.61 -7.22
N LEU A 38 14.63 -15.64 -6.39
CA LEU A 38 14.24 -15.50 -5.00
C LEU A 38 15.30 -14.70 -4.25
N ILE A 39 14.89 -13.75 -3.43
CA ILE A 39 15.75 -12.93 -2.57
C ILE A 39 15.65 -13.43 -1.14
N GLU A 40 14.43 -13.60 -0.65
CA GLU A 40 14.16 -14.08 0.71
C GLU A 40 12.84 -14.84 0.74
N VAL A 41 12.78 -15.88 1.57
CA VAL A 41 11.60 -16.73 1.77
C VAL A 41 11.37 -16.93 3.26
N ASP A 42 10.14 -16.71 3.72
CA ASP A 42 9.72 -16.99 5.10
C ASP A 42 8.34 -17.67 5.10
N GLY A 43 8.36 -19.01 4.95
CA GLY A 43 7.16 -19.81 4.74
C GLY A 43 6.46 -19.43 3.43
N PRO A 44 5.17 -19.03 3.46
CA PRO A 44 4.47 -18.64 2.23
C PRO A 44 4.83 -17.23 1.75
N ILE A 45 5.53 -16.42 2.53
CA ILE A 45 5.96 -15.07 2.14
C ILE A 45 7.23 -15.18 1.30
N ILE A 46 7.24 -14.61 0.10
CA ILE A 46 8.38 -14.66 -0.81
C ILE A 46 8.69 -13.27 -1.36
N LEU A 47 9.93 -12.82 -1.19
CA LEU A 47 10.48 -11.67 -1.90
C LEU A 47 11.32 -12.15 -3.08
N LEU A 48 11.06 -11.66 -4.29
CA LEU A 48 11.80 -12.03 -5.49
C LEU A 48 11.99 -10.82 -6.43
N LYS A 49 12.96 -10.91 -7.34
CA LYS A 49 13.09 -9.91 -8.41
C LYS A 49 11.90 -10.00 -9.36
N ASN A 50 11.36 -8.86 -9.75
CA ASN A 50 10.27 -8.82 -10.72
C ASN A 50 10.72 -9.40 -12.07
N LYS A 51 10.01 -10.42 -12.53
CA LYS A 51 10.27 -11.06 -13.85
C LYS A 51 9.99 -10.11 -15.02
N TYR A 52 9.14 -9.11 -14.81
CA TYR A 52 8.74 -8.10 -15.80
C TYR A 52 9.08 -6.70 -15.30
N PRO A 53 10.39 -6.33 -15.25
CA PRO A 53 10.82 -5.05 -14.70
C PRO A 53 10.58 -3.94 -15.73
N VAL A 54 9.36 -3.42 -15.77
CA VAL A 54 8.93 -2.45 -16.78
C VAL A 54 9.51 -1.05 -16.60
N LEU A 55 9.93 -0.68 -15.38
CA LEU A 55 10.49 0.66 -15.15
C LEU A 55 11.97 0.66 -15.51
N GLU A 56 12.38 1.64 -16.31
CA GLU A 56 13.78 1.89 -16.60
C GLU A 56 14.48 2.48 -15.36
N ASN A 57 15.77 2.25 -15.23
CA ASN A 57 16.59 2.76 -14.13
C ASN A 57 16.01 2.49 -12.73
N ALA A 58 15.44 1.29 -12.53
CA ALA A 58 14.85 0.90 -11.26
C ALA A 58 15.12 -0.58 -10.92
N TYR A 59 15.38 -0.84 -9.65
CA TYR A 59 15.45 -2.20 -9.11
C TYR A 59 14.06 -2.61 -8.63
N GLN A 60 13.44 -3.55 -9.32
CA GLN A 60 12.05 -3.90 -9.08
C GLN A 60 11.93 -5.29 -8.46
N THR A 61 11.27 -5.37 -7.31
CA THR A 61 10.97 -6.62 -6.63
C THR A 61 9.46 -6.78 -6.40
N VAL A 62 9.05 -8.01 -6.18
CA VAL A 62 7.69 -8.38 -5.79
C VAL A 62 7.77 -9.17 -4.49
N LEU A 63 6.92 -8.83 -3.55
CA LEU A 63 6.70 -9.55 -2.31
C LEU A 63 5.35 -10.26 -2.41
N ILE A 64 5.37 -11.58 -2.62
CA ILE A 64 4.19 -12.43 -2.59
C ILE A 64 3.81 -12.62 -1.13
N GLU A 65 2.56 -12.30 -0.77
CA GLU A 65 2.11 -12.25 0.62
C GLU A 65 1.77 -13.62 1.20
N THR A 66 1.25 -14.52 0.39
CA THR A 66 0.72 -15.83 0.82
C THR A 66 0.73 -16.80 -0.35
N ASP A 67 0.48 -18.08 -0.10
CA ASP A 67 0.20 -19.10 -1.10
C ASP A 67 -1.29 -19.16 -1.52
N ASP A 68 -2.18 -18.52 -0.74
CA ASP A 68 -3.58 -18.38 -1.11
C ASP A 68 -3.77 -17.28 -2.16
N CYS A 69 -4.17 -17.67 -3.37
CA CYS A 69 -4.43 -16.77 -4.48
C CYS A 69 -5.60 -15.78 -4.23
N HIS A 70 -6.46 -16.11 -3.27
CA HIS A 70 -7.65 -15.34 -2.90
C HIS A 70 -7.51 -14.62 -1.56
N GLY A 71 -6.34 -14.69 -0.95
CA GLY A 71 -6.05 -14.00 0.30
C GLY A 71 -6.26 -12.49 0.18
N GLU A 72 -6.63 -11.86 1.27
CA GLU A 72 -6.83 -10.41 1.36
C GLU A 72 -6.39 -9.92 2.74
N LEU A 73 -5.72 -8.78 2.79
CA LEU A 73 -5.04 -8.27 3.98
C LEU A 73 -5.99 -8.13 5.19
N SER A 74 -7.25 -7.75 4.97
CA SER A 74 -8.23 -7.60 6.05
C SER A 74 -8.73 -8.93 6.64
N THR A 75 -8.42 -10.06 5.99
CA THR A 75 -8.85 -11.40 6.41
C THR A 75 -7.72 -12.27 6.97
N TYR A 76 -6.48 -11.80 6.91
CA TYR A 76 -5.36 -12.56 7.47
C TYR A 76 -5.47 -12.65 8.99
N GLU A 77 -5.11 -13.81 9.54
CA GLU A 77 -4.92 -13.95 10.99
C GLU A 77 -3.88 -12.94 11.49
N LEU A 78 -4.12 -12.29 12.62
CA LEU A 78 -3.26 -11.21 13.11
C LEU A 78 -1.78 -11.61 13.25
N PRO A 79 -1.43 -12.78 13.80
CA PRO A 79 -0.02 -13.18 13.89
C PRO A 79 0.65 -13.29 12.52
N TYR A 80 -0.09 -13.76 11.51
CA TYR A 80 0.40 -13.84 10.14
C TYR A 80 0.57 -12.46 9.51
N LEU A 81 -0.42 -11.58 9.69
CA LEU A 81 -0.35 -10.20 9.22
C LEU A 81 0.85 -9.46 9.81
N HIS A 82 1.10 -9.62 11.12
CA HIS A 82 2.26 -9.00 11.78
C HIS A 82 3.57 -9.50 11.19
N LYS A 83 3.70 -10.81 11.00
CA LYS A 83 4.86 -11.43 10.36
C LYS A 83 5.08 -10.86 8.95
N LEU A 84 4.03 -10.77 8.14
CA LEU A 84 4.06 -10.22 6.78
C LEU A 84 4.52 -8.75 6.77
N LEU A 85 3.93 -7.93 7.64
CA LEU A 85 4.28 -6.51 7.72
C LEU A 85 5.70 -6.29 8.23
N GLN A 86 6.16 -7.04 9.23
CA GLN A 86 7.55 -7.00 9.67
C GLN A 86 8.51 -7.39 8.55
N PHE A 87 8.20 -8.44 7.80
CA PHE A 87 9.01 -8.86 6.65
C PHE A 87 9.07 -7.76 5.59
N ALA A 88 7.93 -7.17 5.22
CA ALA A 88 7.85 -6.12 4.21
C ALA A 88 8.60 -4.85 4.62
N LEU A 89 8.35 -4.35 5.84
CA LEU A 89 8.97 -3.13 6.36
C LEU A 89 10.48 -3.30 6.53
N ARG A 90 10.94 -4.42 7.07
CA ARG A 90 12.37 -4.72 7.21
C ARG A 90 13.07 -4.69 5.86
N ASN A 91 12.59 -5.46 4.88
CA ASN A 91 13.20 -5.51 3.55
C ASN A 91 13.21 -4.15 2.84
N TRP A 92 12.13 -3.39 2.97
CA TRP A 92 12.04 -2.05 2.42
C TRP A 92 13.05 -1.08 3.05
N LEU A 93 13.08 -1.01 4.39
CA LEU A 93 13.97 -0.09 5.11
C LEU A 93 15.44 -0.50 4.99
N GLU A 94 15.75 -1.79 4.96
CA GLU A 94 17.11 -2.27 4.69
C GLU A 94 17.59 -1.84 3.31
N LEU A 95 16.74 -2.00 2.29
CA LEU A 95 17.08 -1.56 0.93
C LEU A 95 17.28 -0.04 0.86
N ASP A 96 16.42 0.76 1.52
CA ASP A 96 16.53 2.23 1.61
C ASP A 96 17.85 2.65 2.30
N ARG A 97 18.21 1.97 3.41
CA ARG A 97 19.46 2.24 4.16
C ARG A 97 20.73 1.90 3.40
N THR A 98 20.67 1.09 2.34
CA THR A 98 21.86 0.80 1.52
C THR A 98 22.43 2.06 0.84
N GLY A 99 21.62 3.09 0.64
CA GLY A 99 22.00 4.30 -0.09
C GLY A 99 22.30 4.06 -1.57
N LYS A 100 21.92 2.89 -2.13
CA LYS A 100 22.18 2.56 -3.54
C LYS A 100 21.23 3.26 -4.50
N TYR A 101 20.08 3.70 -4.00
CA TYR A 101 19.01 4.30 -4.77
C TYR A 101 18.69 5.70 -4.25
N GLU A 102 18.26 6.60 -5.10
CA GLU A 102 17.80 7.92 -4.69
C GLU A 102 16.61 7.83 -3.73
N SER A 103 15.74 6.85 -3.95
CA SER A 103 14.69 6.50 -3.01
C SER A 103 14.19 5.07 -3.22
N VAL A 104 13.59 4.49 -2.18
CA VAL A 104 12.96 3.16 -2.24
C VAL A 104 11.50 3.29 -1.84
N ILE A 105 10.61 2.78 -2.69
CA ILE A 105 9.16 2.78 -2.45
C ILE A 105 8.66 1.38 -2.09
N LEU A 106 7.67 1.32 -1.19
CA LEU A 106 6.88 0.14 -0.88
C LEU A 106 5.41 0.48 -1.10
N PHE A 107 4.70 -0.35 -1.84
CA PHE A 107 3.27 -0.16 -2.07
C PHE A 107 2.54 -1.46 -2.36
N LYS A 108 1.21 -1.44 -2.19
CA LYS A 108 0.30 -2.54 -2.54
C LYS A 108 -0.83 -2.02 -3.42
N ASN A 109 -1.16 -2.83 -4.41
CA ASN A 109 -2.36 -2.66 -5.24
C ASN A 109 -3.33 -3.81 -4.96
N TYR A 110 -4.60 -3.48 -4.70
CA TYR A 110 -5.65 -4.47 -4.54
C TYR A 110 -6.90 -4.09 -5.33
N GLY A 111 -7.41 -5.05 -6.08
CA GLY A 111 -8.67 -4.92 -6.84
C GLY A 111 -8.51 -4.21 -8.20
N PRO A 112 -9.60 -4.20 -9.02
CA PRO A 112 -9.53 -3.84 -10.44
C PRO A 112 -9.25 -2.36 -10.72
N LEU A 113 -9.49 -1.46 -9.76
CA LEU A 113 -9.27 -0.01 -9.92
C LEU A 113 -7.93 0.45 -9.31
N SER A 114 -7.12 -0.47 -8.77
CA SER A 114 -5.87 -0.15 -8.09
C SER A 114 -4.69 0.13 -9.03
N GLY A 115 -4.81 -0.24 -10.30
CA GLY A 115 -3.69 -0.19 -11.26
C GLY A 115 -2.81 -1.45 -11.25
N GLY A 116 -3.12 -2.44 -10.41
CA GLY A 116 -2.47 -3.76 -10.45
C GLY A 116 -2.91 -4.59 -11.66
N THR A 117 -2.13 -5.61 -12.01
CA THR A 117 -2.43 -6.55 -13.10
C THR A 117 -2.63 -7.98 -12.59
N ILE A 118 -2.05 -8.35 -11.45
CA ILE A 118 -2.13 -9.69 -10.86
C ILE A 118 -3.03 -9.65 -9.63
N ALA A 119 -4.03 -10.54 -9.60
CA ALA A 119 -4.99 -10.62 -8.49
C ALA A 119 -4.39 -11.23 -7.22
N HIS A 120 -3.46 -12.17 -7.35
CA HIS A 120 -2.79 -12.80 -6.20
C HIS A 120 -2.18 -11.74 -5.27
N PRO A 121 -2.39 -11.83 -3.95
CA PRO A 121 -1.94 -10.81 -3.01
C PRO A 121 -0.42 -10.61 -3.06
N HIS A 122 -0.01 -9.38 -3.32
CA HIS A 122 1.41 -9.02 -3.35
C HIS A 122 1.62 -7.54 -3.06
N MET A 123 2.83 -7.21 -2.64
CA MET A 123 3.38 -5.86 -2.53
C MET A 123 4.56 -5.71 -3.51
N GLN A 124 5.02 -4.48 -3.69
CA GLN A 124 6.21 -4.19 -4.49
C GLN A 124 7.17 -3.31 -3.69
N ILE A 125 8.45 -3.66 -3.72
CA ILE A 125 9.55 -2.83 -3.21
C ILE A 125 10.40 -2.46 -4.41
N ILE A 126 10.55 -1.15 -4.67
CA ILE A 126 11.26 -0.67 -5.86
C ILE A 126 12.29 0.38 -5.46
N GLY A 127 13.56 0.13 -5.78
CA GLY A 127 14.62 1.12 -5.71
C GLY A 127 14.66 1.96 -6.97
N LEU A 128 14.54 3.27 -6.82
CA LEU A 128 14.54 4.25 -7.90
C LEU A 128 15.92 4.92 -7.98
N ASN A 129 16.59 4.85 -9.14
CA ASN A 129 17.94 5.42 -9.29
C ASN A 129 17.95 6.95 -9.49
N ASP A 130 16.91 7.50 -10.14
CA ASP A 130 16.94 8.88 -10.63
C ASP A 130 15.85 9.76 -10.00
N ILE A 131 15.00 9.19 -9.14
CA ILE A 131 13.86 9.90 -8.55
C ILE A 131 13.88 9.76 -7.03
N ASN A 132 13.90 10.88 -6.35
CA ASN A 132 13.68 10.95 -4.92
C ASN A 132 12.24 11.42 -4.63
N TYR A 133 11.33 10.46 -4.36
CA TYR A 133 9.95 10.80 -4.05
C TYR A 133 9.81 11.63 -2.76
N LYS A 134 10.80 11.55 -1.86
CA LYS A 134 10.78 12.24 -0.55
C LYS A 134 10.86 13.76 -0.72
N GLU A 135 11.49 14.25 -1.78
CA GLU A 135 11.59 15.69 -2.07
C GLU A 135 10.24 16.34 -2.43
N GLY A 136 9.27 15.56 -2.88
CA GLY A 136 7.94 16.04 -3.22
C GLY A 136 6.89 15.79 -2.11
N ILE A 137 7.32 15.36 -0.91
CA ILE A 137 6.40 15.16 0.21
C ILE A 137 6.07 16.52 0.82
N ALA A 138 4.80 16.88 0.78
CA ALA A 138 4.24 17.93 1.63
C ALA A 138 3.75 17.24 2.92
N GLU A 139 4.30 17.59 4.09
CA GLU A 139 3.94 16.95 5.37
C GLU A 139 2.44 16.98 5.65
N GLU A 140 1.79 18.05 5.20
CA GLU A 140 0.35 18.25 5.36
C GLU A 140 -0.52 17.13 4.75
N VAL A 141 0.00 16.32 3.81
CA VAL A 141 -0.75 15.19 3.25
C VAL A 141 -0.94 14.05 4.27
N PHE A 142 -0.20 14.08 5.38
CA PHE A 142 -0.32 13.14 6.49
C PHE A 142 -1.16 13.70 7.65
N GLU A 143 -1.56 14.98 7.60
CA GLU A 143 -2.48 15.55 8.57
C GLU A 143 -3.89 14.99 8.39
N GLY A 144 -4.60 14.86 9.52
CA GLY A 144 -5.95 14.30 9.46
C GLY A 144 -6.71 14.43 10.78
N ILE A 145 -7.99 14.07 10.72
CA ILE A 145 -8.87 13.93 11.87
C ILE A 145 -8.54 12.62 12.57
N ASP A 146 -8.29 12.66 13.88
CA ASP A 146 -7.95 11.49 14.67
C ASP A 146 -9.11 10.50 14.75
N ILE A 147 -8.80 9.26 14.40
CA ILE A 147 -9.71 8.12 14.56
C ILE A 147 -9.29 7.32 15.78
N GLU A 148 -8.02 6.94 15.88
CA GLU A 148 -7.48 6.15 16.98
C GLU A 148 -5.99 6.44 17.16
N GLU A 149 -5.55 6.47 18.42
CA GLU A 149 -4.13 6.47 18.77
C GLU A 149 -3.88 5.47 19.89
N LYS A 150 -3.00 4.51 19.63
CA LYS A 150 -2.67 3.46 20.59
C LYS A 150 -1.22 2.99 20.40
N ASN A 151 -0.50 2.82 21.51
CA ASN A 151 0.88 2.32 21.50
C ASN A 151 1.83 3.10 20.56
N GLY A 152 1.64 4.42 20.41
CA GLY A 152 2.44 5.26 19.52
C GLY A 152 2.14 5.09 18.03
N VAL A 153 1.07 4.38 17.69
CA VAL A 153 0.52 4.29 16.33
C VAL A 153 -0.74 5.12 16.24
N ARG A 154 -0.77 6.05 15.31
CA ARG A 154 -1.88 6.95 15.09
C ARG A 154 -2.57 6.62 13.76
N LEU A 155 -3.89 6.55 13.76
CA LEU A 155 -4.75 6.41 12.59
C LEU A 155 -5.59 7.68 12.42
N THR A 156 -5.55 8.29 11.23
CA THR A 156 -6.30 9.50 10.92
C THR A 156 -7.03 9.39 9.58
N LEU A 157 -8.06 10.23 9.40
CA LEU A 157 -8.67 10.50 8.10
C LEU A 157 -8.07 11.80 7.55
N SER A 158 -7.42 11.74 6.40
CA SER A 158 -6.70 12.87 5.81
C SER A 158 -7.61 14.07 5.54
N THR A 159 -7.19 15.24 6.00
CA THR A 159 -7.83 16.53 5.67
C THR A 159 -7.31 17.12 4.37
N LYS A 160 -6.15 16.64 3.90
CA LYS A 160 -5.50 17.02 2.64
C LYS A 160 -5.13 15.79 1.83
N PRO A 161 -6.11 15.06 1.26
CA PRO A 161 -5.85 13.88 0.48
C PRO A 161 -5.01 14.21 -0.75
N LYS A 162 -4.07 13.34 -1.10
CA LYS A 162 -3.14 13.54 -2.23
C LYS A 162 -3.84 13.40 -3.59
N VAL A 163 -4.72 12.44 -3.72
CA VAL A 163 -5.47 12.17 -4.96
C VAL A 163 -6.88 12.75 -4.85
N GLY A 164 -7.48 12.64 -3.69
CA GLY A 164 -8.81 13.16 -3.42
C GLY A 164 -9.73 12.18 -2.70
N PHE A 165 -10.89 12.69 -2.29
CA PHE A 165 -11.90 12.00 -1.51
C PHE A 165 -11.39 11.61 -0.13
N TYR A 166 -11.56 10.34 0.25
CA TYR A 166 -11.16 9.85 1.57
C TYR A 166 -9.84 9.09 1.45
N GLU A 167 -8.85 9.51 2.19
CA GLU A 167 -7.59 8.79 2.36
C GLU A 167 -7.34 8.64 3.86
N PHE A 168 -6.99 7.44 4.31
CA PHE A 168 -6.60 7.21 5.70
C PHE A 168 -5.09 7.24 5.82
N ASN A 169 -4.58 7.73 6.95
CA ASN A 169 -3.16 7.69 7.26
C ASN A 169 -2.94 6.86 8.52
N ILE A 170 -1.92 6.02 8.51
CA ILE A 170 -1.36 5.42 9.72
C ILE A 170 0.06 5.91 9.84
N ASP A 171 0.46 6.35 11.02
CA ASP A 171 1.84 6.74 11.27
C ASP A 171 2.38 6.14 12.57
N MET A 172 3.69 5.86 12.57
CA MET A 172 4.45 5.38 13.72
C MET A 172 5.92 5.80 13.60
N ASP A 173 6.66 5.76 14.72
CA ASP A 173 8.12 5.88 14.69
C ASP A 173 8.75 4.69 13.95
N ASP A 174 9.84 4.93 13.17
CA ASP A 174 10.48 3.92 12.33
C ASP A 174 11.22 2.82 13.13
N SER A 175 11.49 3.08 14.41
CA SER A 175 12.13 2.13 15.33
C SER A 175 11.13 1.33 16.17
N SER A 176 9.82 1.61 16.07
CA SER A 176 8.79 1.18 17.02
C SER A 176 7.72 0.30 16.41
N TYR A 177 8.05 -0.52 15.37
CA TYR A 177 7.03 -1.43 14.86
C TYR A 177 6.39 -2.24 15.99
N ASN A 178 5.08 -2.18 16.06
CA ASN A 178 4.29 -2.97 16.99
C ASN A 178 2.99 -3.47 16.34
N GLU A 179 2.33 -4.40 17.00
CA GLU A 179 1.14 -5.07 16.47
C GLU A 179 -0.03 -4.12 16.21
N THR A 180 -0.12 -3.00 16.92
CA THR A 180 -1.16 -2.00 16.74
C THR A 180 -1.18 -1.46 15.31
N PHE A 181 0.00 -1.32 14.67
CA PHE A 181 0.10 -0.90 13.28
C PHE A 181 -0.64 -1.86 12.33
N GLY A 182 -0.42 -3.16 12.48
CA GLY A 182 -1.12 -4.18 11.69
C GLY A 182 -2.63 -4.19 11.96
N VAL A 183 -3.04 -4.04 13.22
CA VAL A 183 -4.46 -3.96 13.60
C VAL A 183 -5.13 -2.74 12.98
N HIS A 184 -4.52 -1.55 13.05
CA HIS A 184 -5.08 -0.34 12.44
C HIS A 184 -5.18 -0.48 10.93
N LEU A 185 -4.15 -1.04 10.27
CA LEU A 185 -4.14 -1.27 8.84
C LEU A 185 -5.25 -2.25 8.42
N GLN A 186 -5.35 -3.38 9.11
CA GLN A 186 -6.37 -4.40 8.83
C GLN A 186 -7.78 -3.86 8.99
N LYS A 187 -8.07 -3.19 10.11
CA LYS A 187 -9.38 -2.59 10.39
C LYS A 187 -9.76 -1.54 9.34
N SER A 188 -8.81 -0.70 8.93
CA SER A 188 -9.05 0.32 7.91
C SER A 188 -9.35 -0.29 6.55
N VAL A 189 -8.60 -1.31 6.13
CA VAL A 189 -8.87 -2.03 4.87
C VAL A 189 -10.20 -2.76 4.93
N HIS A 190 -10.49 -3.44 6.05
CA HIS A 190 -11.78 -4.12 6.24
C HIS A 190 -12.95 -3.11 6.18
N TYR A 191 -12.82 -1.96 6.82
CA TYR A 191 -13.81 -0.90 6.73
C TYR A 191 -14.05 -0.47 5.28
N ILE A 192 -12.98 -0.22 4.50
CA ILE A 192 -13.07 0.21 3.10
C ILE A 192 -13.80 -0.82 2.23
N LEU A 193 -13.53 -2.11 2.42
CA LEU A 193 -14.09 -3.16 1.58
C LEU A 193 -15.51 -3.57 1.97
N ASN A 194 -15.89 -3.43 3.26
CA ASN A 194 -17.12 -4.02 3.78
C ASN A 194 -18.12 -3.02 4.38
N ASN A 195 -17.65 -1.90 4.93
CA ASN A 195 -18.50 -0.97 5.70
C ASN A 195 -18.42 0.48 5.22
N PHE A 196 -17.61 0.73 4.20
CA PHE A 196 -17.49 2.07 3.63
C PHE A 196 -18.81 2.48 2.96
N PRO A 197 -19.29 3.72 3.19
CA PRO A 197 -20.59 4.17 2.66
C PRO A 197 -20.64 4.20 1.13
N PHE A 198 -19.49 4.31 0.49
CA PHE A 198 -19.35 4.26 -0.95
C PHE A 198 -18.75 2.91 -1.34
N LYS A 199 -19.44 2.15 -2.16
CA LYS A 199 -18.99 0.82 -2.55
C LYS A 199 -17.59 0.85 -3.16
N ALA A 200 -16.59 0.41 -2.41
CA ALA A 200 -15.22 0.26 -2.85
C ALA A 200 -14.84 -1.21 -2.97
N SER A 201 -14.24 -1.59 -4.08
CA SER A 201 -13.73 -2.96 -4.34
C SER A 201 -12.23 -2.97 -4.56
N SER A 202 -11.57 -1.85 -4.34
CA SER A 202 -10.15 -1.67 -4.61
C SER A 202 -9.55 -0.64 -3.67
N TYR A 203 -8.29 -0.85 -3.32
CA TYR A 203 -7.50 0.11 -2.57
C TYR A 203 -6.03 0.07 -2.97
N ASN A 204 -5.30 1.11 -2.61
CA ASN A 204 -3.84 1.11 -2.60
C ASN A 204 -3.32 1.38 -1.19
N LEU A 205 -2.16 0.82 -0.89
CA LEU A 205 -1.32 1.21 0.24
C LEU A 205 -0.05 1.83 -0.31
N PHE A 206 0.29 3.02 0.19
CA PHE A 206 1.54 3.70 -0.13
C PHE A 206 2.30 3.97 1.16
N PHE A 207 3.50 3.38 1.27
CA PHE A 207 4.36 3.53 2.43
C PHE A 207 5.36 4.67 2.17
N HIS A 208 5.54 5.52 3.16
CA HIS A 208 6.48 6.64 3.12
C HIS A 208 7.37 6.58 4.36
N HIS A 209 8.69 6.68 4.14
CA HIS A 209 9.66 6.82 5.22
C HIS A 209 10.19 8.25 5.19
N TYR A 210 9.78 9.04 6.17
CA TYR A 210 10.08 10.48 6.23
C TYR A 210 10.22 10.94 7.68
N ASN A 211 11.26 11.75 7.98
CA ASN A 211 11.53 12.29 9.31
C ASN A 211 11.51 11.23 10.43
N ARG A 212 12.14 10.06 10.18
CA ARG A 212 12.20 8.93 11.13
C ARG A 212 10.82 8.36 11.51
N ARG A 213 9.84 8.58 10.66
CA ARG A 213 8.50 8.00 10.80
C ARG A 213 8.14 7.21 9.56
N ILE A 214 7.35 6.17 9.78
CA ILE A 214 6.69 5.42 8.72
C ILE A 214 5.26 5.92 8.65
N TYR A 215 4.86 6.36 7.47
CA TYR A 215 3.49 6.71 7.15
C TYR A 215 2.95 5.72 6.13
N VAL A 216 1.69 5.31 6.28
CA VAL A 216 0.97 4.56 5.27
C VAL A 216 -0.28 5.32 4.89
N LYS A 217 -0.39 5.68 3.61
CA LYS A 217 -1.64 6.16 3.05
C LYS A 217 -2.46 4.98 2.53
N ILE A 218 -3.67 4.85 3.03
CA ILE A 218 -4.64 3.85 2.59
C ILE A 218 -5.65 4.58 1.73
N VAL A 219 -5.66 4.27 0.44
CA VAL A 219 -6.44 5.02 -0.56
C VAL A 219 -7.51 4.11 -1.15
N PRO A 220 -8.80 4.25 -0.77
CA PRO A 220 -9.91 3.61 -1.48
C PRO A 220 -9.88 4.03 -2.95
N ARG A 221 -10.03 3.08 -3.87
CA ARG A 221 -9.91 3.37 -5.30
C ARG A 221 -11.26 3.41 -5.98
N PHE A 222 -11.47 4.53 -6.64
CA PHE A 222 -12.59 4.83 -7.55
C PHE A 222 -12.04 5.29 -8.89
N VAL A 223 -12.89 5.53 -9.85
CA VAL A 223 -12.49 6.23 -11.07
C VAL A 223 -11.99 7.63 -10.68
N THR A 224 -10.78 7.95 -11.08
CA THR A 224 -10.14 9.23 -10.73
C THR A 224 -10.88 10.38 -11.38
N THR A 225 -11.11 11.45 -10.63
CA THR A 225 -11.88 12.61 -11.11
C THR A 225 -11.18 13.32 -12.26
N PRO A 226 -11.93 13.87 -13.25
CA PRO A 226 -11.36 14.65 -14.33
C PRO A 226 -10.57 15.88 -13.84
N LEU A 227 -10.95 16.47 -12.71
CA LEU A 227 -10.24 17.61 -12.14
C LEU A 227 -8.83 17.23 -11.68
N TYR A 228 -8.67 16.03 -11.11
CA TYR A 228 -7.35 15.56 -10.75
C TYR A 228 -6.53 15.17 -11.97
N ILE A 229 -7.14 14.45 -12.93
CA ILE A 229 -6.45 14.00 -14.16
C ILE A 229 -5.96 15.19 -14.98
N GLY A 230 -6.81 16.20 -15.18
CA GLY A 230 -6.52 17.32 -16.05
C GLY A 230 -5.70 18.45 -15.40
N TYR A 231 -5.86 18.63 -14.09
CA TYR A 231 -5.34 19.80 -13.39
C TYR A 231 -4.58 19.49 -12.09
N GLY A 232 -4.53 18.22 -11.68
CA GLY A 232 -3.89 17.83 -10.43
C GLY A 232 -4.61 18.37 -9.18
N ILE A 233 -5.92 18.67 -9.27
CA ILE A 233 -6.71 19.25 -8.18
C ILE A 233 -7.44 18.14 -7.42
N PRO A 234 -7.02 17.80 -6.17
CA PRO A 234 -7.72 16.86 -5.31
C PRO A 234 -9.06 17.44 -4.85
N GLN A 235 -10.06 16.58 -4.65
CA GLN A 235 -11.34 16.97 -4.09
C GLN A 235 -11.47 16.43 -2.67
N VAL A 236 -11.87 17.27 -1.74
CA VAL A 236 -12.06 16.94 -0.32
C VAL A 236 -13.54 16.92 0.01
N PRO A 237 -14.07 15.81 0.58
CA PRO A 237 -15.47 15.77 1.04
C PRO A 237 -15.72 16.72 2.21
N ASN A 238 -16.93 17.26 2.27
CA ASN A 238 -17.33 18.16 3.36
C ASN A 238 -17.79 17.45 4.64
N ASN A 239 -17.82 16.11 4.64
CA ASN A 239 -18.30 15.29 5.75
C ASN A 239 -17.20 14.43 6.40
N LEU A 240 -15.95 14.91 6.42
CA LEU A 240 -14.81 14.16 6.97
C LEU A 240 -15.01 13.77 8.44
N HIS A 241 -15.52 14.67 9.28
CA HIS A 241 -15.79 14.35 10.69
C HIS A 241 -16.77 13.17 10.83
N TRP A 242 -17.87 13.23 10.09
CA TRP A 242 -18.82 12.12 10.08
C TRP A 242 -18.17 10.80 9.66
N MET A 243 -17.31 10.81 8.65
CA MET A 243 -16.61 9.61 8.20
C MET A 243 -15.62 9.08 9.25
N ALA A 244 -14.90 9.97 9.91
CA ALA A 244 -14.00 9.60 11.01
C ALA A 244 -14.77 8.99 12.20
N ASP A 245 -15.91 9.56 12.54
CA ASP A 245 -16.79 9.03 13.60
C ASP A 245 -17.41 7.69 13.21
N ASP A 246 -17.77 7.50 11.94
CA ASP A 246 -18.35 6.25 11.44
C ASP A 246 -17.37 5.08 11.57
N ILE A 247 -16.13 5.22 11.10
CA ILE A 247 -15.11 4.19 11.28
C ILE A 247 -14.75 3.98 12.75
N LYS A 248 -14.62 5.07 13.53
CA LYS A 248 -14.33 4.99 14.95
C LYS A 248 -15.39 4.20 15.70
N SER A 249 -16.65 4.49 15.47
CA SER A 249 -17.77 3.81 16.13
C SER A 249 -17.86 2.33 15.79
N LYS A 250 -17.52 1.95 14.56
CA LYS A 250 -17.62 0.56 14.08
C LYS A 250 -16.44 -0.33 14.47
N TYR A 251 -15.23 0.26 14.64
CA TYR A 251 -13.99 -0.51 14.75
C TYR A 251 -13.13 -0.18 15.95
N PHE A 252 -13.30 0.98 16.57
CA PHE A 252 -12.42 1.50 17.62
C PHE A 252 -13.15 1.97 18.86
N SER A 253 -14.48 1.95 18.91
CA SER A 253 -15.18 2.09 20.18
C SER A 253 -14.85 0.88 21.04
N ASP A 254 -14.34 1.11 22.26
CA ASP A 254 -14.27 0.06 23.26
C ASP A 254 -15.65 -0.57 23.35
N SER A 255 -15.75 -1.86 22.99
CA SER A 255 -16.89 -2.67 23.38
C SER A 255 -16.85 -2.65 24.90
N GLY A 256 -17.64 -1.74 25.46
CA GLY A 256 -17.74 -1.56 26.89
C GLY A 256 -17.89 -2.91 27.54
N SER A 257 -17.03 -3.19 28.48
CA SER A 257 -17.16 -4.25 29.46
C SER A 257 -18.64 -4.31 29.92
N ALA A 258 -19.34 -5.30 29.45
CA ALA A 258 -20.55 -5.79 30.08
C ALA A 258 -20.16 -6.93 31.03
#